data_989da93822a0971ea2f97bd276922cb8
#
_entry.id   989da93822a0971ea2f97bd276922cb8
#
_cell.length_a   1.000
_cell.length_b   1.000
_cell.length_c   1.000
_cell.angle_alpha   90.00
_cell.angle_beta   90.00
_cell.angle_gamma   90.00
#
_symmetry.space_group_name_H-M   'P 1'
#
loop_
_entity.id
_entity.type
_entity.pdbx_description
1 polymer ?
#
loop_
_entity_poly.entity_id
_entity_poly.type
_entity_poly.pdbx_seq_one_letter_code
_entity_poly.pdbx_strand_id
1 'polypeptide(L)'
;MSKPSNCSETSSITPQCQYYVVRKKRLCRMTVRPGRQYCGEHEPRPKTDNGKDDLRIPCPNDPKHTCYASKLKKHLSICNARQQQQPDYIILNINGSTDTEDCPRLPLSKIPLKTISKVIDKVNILYDKYLKDKIPMLSEKPIHTTVLDEFNDPGRTESSLRHLRQASRLLHVVENEGFVKPNTCFIELGAGKGHLSYYAWWAWCRDTNSNVLLIDRASLRHKRDNKLRDNCLKTNQNKINATDQNEPDDEWGESSIKYSNNVHRLRADLANLALERVPAVRASEAVVGYAKHLCGVATDYALRCITSTGVLDKVSGLALATCCHHRCERAACLASRPLQGLGIDAEDFNVLLGVVSWATCGDGRSRDARKRPLADSRTHTRTQTRAEVTDDDGENYGTKNLNLSQERREIIGKRAKMLLDWGRVLYLKELGFDARLVYYVSSTVSLENVCILAKKIS
;
A
#
# COMPACT_ATOMS: atom_id res chain seq x y z
N MET A 1 5.78 -25.82 58.46
CA MET A 1 6.84 -26.31 57.56
C MET A 1 6.16 -26.88 56.31
N SER A 2 6.08 -26.09 55.24
CA SER A 2 5.64 -26.58 53.93
C SER A 2 6.36 -25.72 52.91
N LYS A 3 7.19 -26.31 52.07
CA LYS A 3 8.02 -25.70 51.05
C LYS A 3 7.17 -25.25 49.85
N PRO A 4 7.44 -24.10 49.19
CA PRO A 4 6.81 -23.77 47.92
C PRO A 4 7.52 -24.53 46.79
N SER A 5 6.73 -25.14 45.92
CA SER A 5 7.14 -25.79 44.68
C SER A 5 7.46 -24.71 43.60
N ASN A 6 8.72 -24.67 43.19
CA ASN A 6 9.17 -23.92 42.02
C ASN A 6 8.66 -24.59 40.73
N CYS A 7 7.74 -23.98 40.02
CA CYS A 7 7.48 -24.24 38.59
C CYS A 7 8.45 -23.39 37.76
N SER A 8 9.50 -24.00 37.26
CA SER A 8 10.37 -23.44 36.26
C SER A 8 9.70 -23.58 34.86
N GLU A 9 9.13 -22.52 34.34
CA GLU A 9 8.75 -22.42 32.93
C GLU A 9 10.02 -22.38 32.08
N THR A 10 10.40 -23.52 31.52
CA THR A 10 11.43 -23.61 30.48
C THR A 10 10.79 -23.16 29.16
N SER A 11 11.01 -21.90 28.79
CA SER A 11 10.78 -21.44 27.44
C SER A 11 11.62 -22.27 26.46
N SER A 12 10.98 -23.08 25.63
CA SER A 12 11.64 -23.91 24.61
C SER A 12 12.23 -22.99 23.53
N ILE A 13 13.50 -22.62 23.71
CA ILE A 13 14.27 -21.91 22.67
C ILE A 13 14.46 -22.90 21.52
N THR A 14 13.74 -22.73 20.43
CA THR A 14 13.94 -23.52 19.22
C THR A 14 15.38 -23.27 18.70
N PRO A 15 16.20 -24.34 18.56
CA PRO A 15 17.60 -24.19 18.20
C PRO A 15 17.75 -23.53 16.82
N GLN A 16 18.70 -22.61 16.70
CA GLN A 16 18.98 -21.84 15.50
C GLN A 16 20.16 -22.44 14.72
N CYS A 17 20.13 -22.33 13.38
CA CYS A 17 21.18 -22.80 12.49
C CYS A 17 22.53 -22.09 12.78
N GLN A 18 23.58 -22.87 13.01
CA GLN A 18 24.92 -22.37 13.37
C GLN A 18 25.77 -21.95 12.16
N TYR A 19 25.25 -22.02 10.95
CA TYR A 19 25.98 -21.58 9.75
C TYR A 19 26.13 -20.07 9.72
N TYR A 20 27.38 -19.59 9.58
CA TYR A 20 27.69 -18.18 9.45
C TYR A 20 27.56 -17.71 8.00
N VAL A 21 26.60 -16.83 7.73
CA VAL A 21 26.36 -16.26 6.40
C VAL A 21 27.33 -15.10 6.18
N VAL A 22 28.45 -15.33 5.53
CA VAL A 22 29.55 -14.37 5.31
C VAL A 22 29.05 -13.05 4.71
N ARG A 23 28.24 -13.11 3.65
CA ARG A 23 27.69 -11.90 2.99
C ARG A 23 26.86 -11.02 3.92
N LYS A 24 26.22 -11.61 4.93
CA LYS A 24 25.33 -10.91 5.88
C LYS A 24 26.00 -10.68 7.23
N LYS A 25 27.25 -11.09 7.39
CA LYS A 25 28.05 -10.97 8.62
C LYS A 25 27.29 -11.41 9.89
N ARG A 26 26.53 -12.52 9.83
CA ARG A 26 25.74 -13.06 10.95
C ARG A 26 25.42 -14.55 10.78
N LEU A 27 25.01 -15.20 11.88
CA LEU A 27 24.45 -16.56 11.82
C LEU A 27 23.14 -16.62 11.02
N CYS A 28 22.90 -17.78 10.42
CA CYS A 28 21.63 -18.08 9.73
C CYS A 28 20.47 -18.03 10.72
N ARG A 29 19.38 -17.33 10.38
CA ARG A 29 18.21 -17.16 11.24
C ARG A 29 17.18 -18.31 11.16
N MET A 30 17.48 -19.34 10.38
CA MET A 30 16.58 -20.49 10.24
C MET A 30 16.63 -21.37 11.50
N THR A 31 15.47 -21.79 11.97
CA THR A 31 15.35 -22.80 13.03
C THR A 31 15.78 -24.17 12.51
N VAL A 32 16.33 -24.98 13.37
CA VAL A 32 16.74 -26.35 13.03
C VAL A 32 15.89 -27.37 13.81
N ARG A 33 15.81 -28.58 13.27
CA ARG A 33 15.13 -29.68 13.99
C ARG A 33 15.93 -30.08 15.24
N PRO A 34 15.27 -30.57 16.27
CA PRO A 34 15.98 -31.09 17.46
C PRO A 34 17.08 -32.08 17.07
N GLY A 35 18.26 -31.90 17.65
CA GLY A 35 19.42 -32.73 17.36
C GLY A 35 20.24 -32.36 16.10
N ARG A 36 19.87 -31.30 15.36
CA ARG A 36 20.63 -30.83 14.21
C ARG A 36 21.27 -29.46 14.47
N GLN A 37 22.47 -29.25 13.92
CA GLN A 37 23.19 -27.99 14.04
C GLN A 37 22.89 -27.02 12.89
N TYR A 38 22.48 -27.51 11.73
CA TYR A 38 22.27 -26.73 10.53
C TYR A 38 20.85 -26.90 9.99
N CYS A 39 20.32 -25.84 9.37
CA CYS A 39 19.06 -25.91 8.62
C CYS A 39 19.25 -26.68 7.30
N GLY A 40 18.16 -27.06 6.65
CA GLY A 40 18.20 -27.84 5.41
C GLY A 40 18.98 -27.18 4.25
N GLU A 41 19.24 -25.87 4.30
CA GLU A 41 20.07 -25.16 3.33
C GLU A 41 21.58 -25.22 3.63
N HIS A 42 21.94 -25.39 4.91
CA HIS A 42 23.32 -25.33 5.38
C HIS A 42 23.83 -26.66 5.97
N GLU A 43 22.99 -27.70 5.92
CA GLU A 43 23.40 -29.01 6.37
C GLU A 43 24.51 -29.58 5.48
N PRO A 44 25.62 -30.09 6.07
CA PRO A 44 26.61 -30.83 5.31
C PRO A 44 25.93 -32.00 4.60
N ARG A 45 26.39 -32.31 3.38
CA ARG A 45 25.80 -33.32 2.50
C ARG A 45 25.49 -34.63 3.27
N PRO A 46 24.24 -35.07 3.30
CA PRO A 46 23.95 -36.37 3.88
C PRO A 46 24.59 -37.46 3.00
N LYS A 47 25.40 -38.32 3.59
CA LYS A 47 25.74 -39.59 2.97
C LYS A 47 24.49 -40.43 2.99
N THR A 48 23.98 -40.84 1.86
CA THR A 48 22.89 -41.81 1.80
C THR A 48 23.47 -43.18 2.16
N ASP A 49 22.74 -44.01 2.91
CA ASP A 49 23.14 -45.34 3.34
C ASP A 49 23.49 -46.29 2.19
N ASN A 50 23.20 -45.91 0.94
CA ASN A 50 23.49 -46.63 -0.29
C ASN A 50 24.64 -46.01 -1.12
N GLY A 51 25.47 -45.16 -0.57
CA GLY A 51 26.68 -44.65 -1.24
C GLY A 51 26.42 -43.70 -2.45
N LYS A 52 25.15 -43.33 -2.75
CA LYS A 52 24.83 -42.32 -3.74
C LYS A 52 24.58 -40.99 -3.04
N ASP A 53 25.50 -40.06 -3.19
CA ASP A 53 25.32 -38.68 -2.75
C ASP A 53 24.10 -38.06 -3.42
N ASP A 54 23.06 -37.71 -2.66
CA ASP A 54 21.94 -36.93 -3.17
C ASP A 54 22.41 -35.49 -3.44
N LEU A 55 22.84 -35.24 -4.66
CA LEU A 55 23.49 -34.00 -5.05
C LEU A 55 22.49 -32.83 -5.06
N ARG A 56 22.85 -31.72 -4.43
CA ARG A 56 22.08 -30.46 -4.60
C ARG A 56 22.45 -29.82 -5.92
N ILE A 57 21.44 -29.57 -6.72
CA ILE A 57 21.55 -28.92 -8.02
C ILE A 57 20.87 -27.53 -7.99
N PRO A 58 21.33 -26.55 -8.79
CA PRO A 58 20.60 -25.30 -8.99
C PRO A 58 19.19 -25.58 -9.51
N CYS A 59 18.22 -24.81 -9.03
CA CYS A 59 16.85 -24.93 -9.55
C CYS A 59 16.79 -24.46 -11.01
N PRO A 60 16.22 -25.25 -11.93
CA PRO A 60 16.06 -24.84 -13.34
C PRO A 60 15.23 -23.57 -13.51
N ASN A 61 14.28 -23.29 -12.60
CA ASN A 61 13.42 -22.11 -12.66
C ASN A 61 14.11 -20.84 -12.10
N ASP A 62 15.07 -20.99 -11.20
CA ASP A 62 15.83 -19.87 -10.61
C ASP A 62 17.12 -20.40 -9.97
N PRO A 63 18.29 -20.18 -10.57
CA PRO A 63 19.57 -20.67 -10.08
C PRO A 63 20.02 -20.06 -8.75
N LYS A 64 19.30 -19.05 -8.22
CA LYS A 64 19.60 -18.44 -6.91
C LYS A 64 19.30 -19.33 -5.72
N HIS A 65 18.58 -20.44 -5.93
CA HIS A 65 18.36 -21.47 -4.92
C HIS A 65 18.62 -22.86 -5.46
N THR A 66 18.79 -23.84 -4.56
CA THR A 66 19.13 -25.21 -4.90
C THR A 66 18.10 -26.20 -4.35
N CYS A 67 17.96 -27.35 -4.99
CA CYS A 67 17.17 -28.47 -4.50
C CYS A 67 17.96 -29.78 -4.62
N TYR A 68 17.51 -30.84 -3.94
CA TYR A 68 18.09 -32.16 -4.11
C TYR A 68 17.68 -32.76 -5.44
N ALA A 69 18.63 -33.38 -6.16
CA ALA A 69 18.39 -33.98 -7.47
C ALA A 69 17.26 -35.02 -7.43
N SER A 70 17.24 -35.85 -6.39
CA SER A 70 16.19 -36.85 -6.15
C SER A 70 14.79 -36.23 -5.96
N LYS A 71 14.71 -34.99 -5.49
CA LYS A 71 13.46 -34.27 -5.21
C LYS A 71 13.11 -33.22 -6.27
N LEU A 72 13.87 -33.18 -7.39
CA LEU A 72 13.69 -32.16 -8.42
C LEU A 72 12.24 -32.07 -8.92
N LYS A 73 11.63 -33.22 -9.28
CA LYS A 73 10.24 -33.23 -9.78
C LYS A 73 9.25 -32.64 -8.77
N LYS A 74 9.35 -33.04 -7.51
CA LYS A 74 8.52 -32.45 -6.43
C LYS A 74 8.84 -30.96 -6.20
N HIS A 75 10.12 -30.60 -6.27
CA HIS A 75 10.53 -29.20 -6.11
C HIS A 75 9.96 -28.33 -7.24
N LEU A 76 10.05 -28.74 -8.50
CA LEU A 76 9.56 -27.98 -9.65
C LEU A 76 8.04 -27.71 -9.56
N SER A 77 7.25 -28.65 -9.04
CA SER A 77 5.80 -28.48 -8.89
C SER A 77 5.41 -27.45 -7.82
N ILE A 78 6.28 -27.23 -6.80
CA ILE A 78 6.03 -26.30 -5.67
C ILE A 78 6.98 -25.11 -5.64
N CYS A 79 7.89 -24.98 -6.59
CA CYS A 79 8.89 -23.94 -6.66
C CYS A 79 8.22 -22.57 -6.83
N ASN A 80 8.60 -21.59 -5.98
CA ASN A 80 8.07 -20.23 -6.09
C ASN A 80 8.46 -19.51 -7.39
N ALA A 81 9.53 -19.97 -8.07
CA ALA A 81 10.01 -19.46 -9.35
C ALA A 81 9.48 -20.27 -10.56
N ARG A 82 8.54 -21.20 -10.36
CA ARG A 82 7.89 -21.89 -11.49
C ARG A 82 7.17 -20.84 -12.36
N GLN A 83 7.23 -21.01 -13.67
CA GLN A 83 6.40 -20.24 -14.58
C GLN A 83 4.93 -20.66 -14.33
N GLN A 84 4.22 -19.81 -13.61
CA GLN A 84 2.76 -19.91 -13.55
C GLN A 84 2.21 -19.27 -14.83
N GLN A 85 1.24 -19.89 -15.47
CA GLN A 85 0.45 -19.21 -16.47
C GLN A 85 -0.12 -17.96 -15.82
N GLN A 86 0.24 -16.79 -16.37
CA GLN A 86 -0.32 -15.54 -15.86
C GLN A 86 -1.82 -15.55 -16.14
N PRO A 87 -2.66 -15.23 -15.15
CA PRO A 87 -4.08 -15.05 -15.38
C PRO A 87 -4.33 -14.04 -16.50
N ASP A 88 -5.41 -14.19 -17.26
CA ASP A 88 -5.79 -13.33 -18.38
C ASP A 88 -6.05 -11.87 -18.01
N TYR A 89 -6.31 -11.61 -16.73
CA TYR A 89 -6.44 -10.25 -16.17
C TYR A 89 -5.09 -9.57 -15.86
N ILE A 90 -3.94 -10.24 -16.07
CA ILE A 90 -2.61 -9.63 -15.94
C ILE A 90 -2.07 -9.30 -17.34
N ILE A 91 -2.05 -8.01 -17.66
CA ILE A 91 -1.52 -7.45 -18.90
C ILE A 91 -0.44 -6.44 -18.56
N LEU A 92 0.78 -6.70 -19.00
CA LEU A 92 1.93 -5.86 -18.68
C LEU A 92 1.68 -4.40 -19.07
N ASN A 93 1.84 -3.53 -18.08
CA ASN A 93 1.79 -2.06 -18.21
C ASN A 93 0.48 -1.48 -18.78
N ILE A 94 -0.63 -2.20 -18.70
CA ILE A 94 -1.93 -1.74 -19.24
C ILE A 94 -2.40 -0.41 -18.62
N ASN A 95 -2.07 -0.18 -17.34
CA ASN A 95 -2.37 1.05 -16.62
C ASN A 95 -1.12 1.94 -16.44
N GLY A 96 -0.05 1.62 -17.15
CA GLY A 96 1.19 2.39 -17.13
C GLY A 96 1.08 3.71 -17.88
N SER A 97 2.18 4.46 -17.90
CA SER A 97 2.27 5.66 -18.71
C SER A 97 2.41 5.34 -20.18
N THR A 98 1.72 6.12 -21.02
CA THR A 98 1.95 6.14 -22.47
C THR A 98 2.96 7.21 -22.88
N ASP A 99 3.32 8.12 -21.98
CA ASP A 99 4.27 9.20 -22.26
C ASP A 99 5.70 8.66 -22.22
N THR A 100 6.35 8.69 -23.38
CA THR A 100 7.74 8.28 -23.56
C THR A 100 8.76 9.40 -23.26
N GLU A 101 8.30 10.64 -23.09
CA GLU A 101 9.14 11.77 -22.72
C GLU A 101 9.40 11.79 -21.21
N ASP A 102 10.36 11.01 -20.78
CA ASP A 102 10.80 11.00 -19.39
C ASP A 102 11.89 12.07 -19.20
N CYS A 103 11.47 13.27 -18.83
CA CYS A 103 12.39 14.27 -18.30
C CYS A 103 12.85 13.79 -16.91
N PRO A 104 14.13 13.44 -16.73
CA PRO A 104 14.60 12.88 -15.49
C PRO A 104 14.39 13.86 -14.34
N ARG A 105 13.80 13.38 -13.24
CA ARG A 105 13.58 14.17 -12.04
C ARG A 105 14.90 14.51 -11.37
N LEU A 106 15.27 15.79 -11.38
CA LEU A 106 16.43 16.28 -10.66
C LEU A 106 16.11 16.46 -9.17
N PRO A 107 17.07 16.15 -8.26
CA PRO A 107 16.94 16.53 -6.87
C PRO A 107 16.90 18.06 -6.73
N LEU A 108 16.11 18.59 -5.80
CA LEU A 108 15.99 20.06 -5.59
C LEU A 108 17.33 20.74 -5.37
N SER A 109 18.35 20.05 -4.88
CA SER A 109 19.71 20.58 -4.70
C SER A 109 20.45 20.90 -6.02
N LYS A 110 19.94 20.43 -7.15
CA LYS A 110 20.50 20.67 -8.48
C LYS A 110 19.61 21.60 -9.32
N ILE A 111 18.60 22.20 -8.72
CA ILE A 111 17.67 23.11 -9.41
C ILE A 111 17.97 24.54 -8.98
N PRO A 112 18.01 25.51 -9.92
CA PRO A 112 18.21 26.90 -9.60
C PRO A 112 17.19 27.42 -8.58
N LEU A 113 17.67 28.21 -7.63
CA LEU A 113 16.85 28.78 -6.55
C LEU A 113 15.64 29.56 -7.11
N LYS A 114 15.86 30.33 -8.19
CA LYS A 114 14.84 31.13 -8.87
C LYS A 114 13.71 30.25 -9.41
N THR A 115 14.04 29.08 -9.99
CA THR A 115 13.05 28.11 -10.48
C THR A 115 12.23 27.53 -9.32
N ILE A 116 12.89 27.15 -8.22
CA ILE A 116 12.21 26.63 -7.04
C ILE A 116 11.24 27.68 -6.46
N SER A 117 11.69 28.94 -6.30
CA SER A 117 10.84 30.04 -5.83
C SER A 117 9.62 30.25 -6.73
N LYS A 118 9.82 30.31 -8.05
CA LYS A 118 8.72 30.44 -9.02
C LYS A 118 7.67 29.35 -8.84
N VAL A 119 8.08 28.10 -8.67
CA VAL A 119 7.15 26.99 -8.46
C VAL A 119 6.44 27.08 -7.11
N ILE A 120 7.13 27.50 -6.05
CA ILE A 120 6.50 27.74 -4.73
C ILE A 120 5.41 28.81 -4.86
N ASP A 121 5.67 29.90 -5.57
CA ASP A 121 4.68 30.96 -5.79
C ASP A 121 3.48 30.46 -6.58
N LYS A 122 3.69 29.68 -7.66
CA LYS A 122 2.61 29.03 -8.40
C LYS A 122 1.78 28.10 -7.49
N VAL A 123 2.45 27.26 -6.65
CA VAL A 123 1.77 26.40 -5.69
C VAL A 123 0.88 27.19 -4.75
N ASN A 124 1.38 28.31 -4.20
CA ASN A 124 0.61 29.14 -3.28
C ASN A 124 -0.57 29.80 -3.99
N ILE A 125 -0.37 30.39 -5.16
CA ILE A 125 -1.44 31.05 -5.96
C ILE A 125 -2.53 30.05 -6.30
N LEU A 126 -2.17 28.89 -6.84
CA LEU A 126 -3.15 27.86 -7.22
C LEU A 126 -3.88 27.28 -6.03
N TYR A 127 -3.17 27.03 -4.91
CA TYR A 127 -3.79 26.59 -3.69
C TYR A 127 -4.80 27.61 -3.15
N ASP A 128 -4.42 28.89 -3.06
CA ASP A 128 -5.29 29.94 -2.56
C ASP A 128 -6.52 30.16 -3.46
N LYS A 129 -6.36 30.02 -4.77
CA LYS A 129 -7.46 30.13 -5.75
C LYS A 129 -8.44 28.98 -5.71
N TYR A 130 -7.95 27.72 -5.66
CA TYR A 130 -8.78 26.54 -5.88
C TYR A 130 -9.12 25.72 -4.65
N LEU A 131 -8.30 25.77 -3.59
CA LEU A 131 -8.37 24.81 -2.48
C LEU A 131 -8.50 25.46 -1.11
N LYS A 132 -7.99 26.68 -0.91
CA LYS A 132 -8.06 27.35 0.37
C LYS A 132 -9.52 27.46 0.83
N ASP A 133 -9.80 27.00 2.05
CA ASP A 133 -11.11 27.02 2.70
C ASP A 133 -12.22 26.26 1.94
N LYS A 134 -11.86 25.49 0.87
CA LYS A 134 -12.81 24.74 0.06
C LYS A 134 -12.79 23.24 0.29
N ILE A 135 -11.86 22.73 1.11
CA ILE A 135 -11.77 21.31 1.46
C ILE A 135 -12.52 21.09 2.78
N PRO A 136 -13.73 20.50 2.76
CA PRO A 136 -14.51 20.33 3.99
C PRO A 136 -13.90 19.25 4.88
N MET A 137 -13.99 19.47 6.19
CA MET A 137 -13.83 18.42 7.20
C MET A 137 -15.14 17.67 7.31
N LEU A 138 -15.09 16.35 7.12
CA LEU A 138 -16.28 15.53 7.31
C LEU A 138 -16.67 15.49 8.79
N SER A 139 -17.97 15.58 9.07
CA SER A 139 -18.52 15.55 10.45
C SER A 139 -18.04 14.32 11.21
N GLU A 140 -17.69 14.47 12.46
CA GLU A 140 -17.29 13.34 13.30
C GLU A 140 -18.41 12.31 13.44
N LYS A 141 -18.02 11.07 13.50
CA LYS A 141 -18.92 9.92 13.70
C LYS A 141 -18.34 9.02 14.79
N PRO A 142 -19.17 8.31 15.55
CA PRO A 142 -18.71 7.26 16.45
C PRO A 142 -17.85 6.22 15.72
N ILE A 143 -17.13 5.43 16.49
CA ILE A 143 -16.40 4.29 15.89
C ILE A 143 -17.42 3.33 15.26
N HIS A 144 -17.17 2.93 14.03
CA HIS A 144 -18.01 2.03 13.28
C HIS A 144 -18.20 0.69 14.02
N THR A 145 -19.41 0.15 14.04
CA THR A 145 -19.75 -1.05 14.82
C THR A 145 -18.83 -2.23 14.53
N THR A 146 -18.47 -2.47 13.27
CA THR A 146 -17.56 -3.56 12.87
C THR A 146 -16.11 -3.38 13.34
N VAL A 147 -15.75 -2.18 13.81
CA VAL A 147 -14.40 -1.84 14.31
C VAL A 147 -14.38 -1.77 15.84
N LEU A 148 -15.56 -1.63 16.47
CA LEU A 148 -15.72 -1.25 17.87
C LEU A 148 -15.06 -2.23 18.83
N ASP A 149 -15.23 -3.53 18.65
CA ASP A 149 -14.64 -4.55 19.52
C ASP A 149 -13.12 -4.46 19.58
N GLU A 150 -12.48 -4.29 18.39
CA GLU A 150 -11.04 -4.13 18.35
C GLU A 150 -10.58 -2.76 18.86
N PHE A 151 -11.41 -1.73 18.74
CA PHE A 151 -11.10 -0.40 19.25
C PHE A 151 -11.13 -0.35 20.78
N ASN A 152 -12.03 -1.11 21.41
CA ASN A 152 -12.18 -1.19 22.86
C ASN A 152 -11.22 -2.21 23.52
N ASP A 153 -10.42 -2.95 22.73
CA ASP A 153 -9.43 -3.88 23.26
C ASP A 153 -8.33 -3.14 24.02
N PRO A 154 -8.20 -3.33 25.36
CA PRO A 154 -7.23 -2.61 26.19
C PRO A 154 -5.77 -2.90 25.83
N GLY A 155 -5.50 -4.00 25.10
CA GLY A 155 -4.16 -4.34 24.61
C GLY A 155 -3.72 -3.52 23.40
N ARG A 156 -4.54 -2.62 22.88
CA ARG A 156 -4.22 -1.82 21.69
C ARG A 156 -3.32 -0.64 22.01
N THR A 157 -2.26 -0.47 21.20
CA THR A 157 -1.41 0.71 21.25
C THR A 157 -2.10 1.91 20.62
N GLU A 158 -1.75 3.12 21.00
CA GLU A 158 -2.27 4.36 20.39
C GLU A 158 -2.03 4.40 18.87
N SER A 159 -0.93 3.85 18.39
CA SER A 159 -0.69 3.71 16.95
C SER A 159 -1.73 2.80 16.28
N SER A 160 -2.09 1.69 16.91
CA SER A 160 -3.16 0.80 16.44
C SER A 160 -4.52 1.49 16.45
N LEU A 161 -4.85 2.20 17.53
CA LEU A 161 -6.11 2.95 17.65
C LEU A 161 -6.25 4.03 16.56
N ARG A 162 -5.17 4.75 16.22
CA ARG A 162 -5.18 5.69 15.08
C ARG A 162 -5.53 5.00 13.76
N HIS A 163 -5.01 3.79 13.51
CA HIS A 163 -5.36 3.02 12.32
C HIS A 163 -6.81 2.54 12.31
N LEU A 164 -7.36 2.18 13.47
CA LEU A 164 -8.77 1.79 13.61
C LEU A 164 -9.70 2.99 13.40
N ARG A 165 -9.37 4.18 13.94
CA ARG A 165 -10.11 5.43 13.67
C ARG A 165 -10.16 5.74 12.18
N GLN A 166 -9.03 5.63 11.47
CA GLN A 166 -8.98 5.83 10.02
C GLN A 166 -9.84 4.83 9.25
N ALA A 167 -9.77 3.54 9.62
CA ALA A 167 -10.59 2.50 9.00
C ALA A 167 -12.09 2.77 9.22
N SER A 168 -12.49 3.01 10.46
CA SER A 168 -13.88 3.37 10.83
C SER A 168 -14.39 4.55 10.01
N ARG A 169 -13.59 5.60 9.86
CA ARG A 169 -13.98 6.79 9.08
C ARG A 169 -14.16 6.50 7.60
N LEU A 170 -13.31 5.69 7.00
CA LEU A 170 -13.45 5.30 5.59
C LEU A 170 -14.71 4.44 5.35
N LEU A 171 -15.07 3.56 6.28
CA LEU A 171 -16.35 2.83 6.20
C LEU A 171 -17.53 3.81 6.16
N HIS A 172 -17.61 4.72 7.13
CA HIS A 172 -18.67 5.74 7.16
C HIS A 172 -18.68 6.64 5.92
N VAL A 173 -17.52 6.95 5.35
CA VAL A 173 -17.43 7.72 4.11
C VAL A 173 -18.12 6.98 2.96
N VAL A 174 -17.80 5.71 2.77
CA VAL A 174 -18.40 4.88 1.70
C VAL A 174 -19.91 4.74 1.88
N GLU A 175 -20.37 4.59 3.12
CA GLU A 175 -21.81 4.51 3.46
C GLU A 175 -22.52 5.84 3.25
N ASN A 176 -21.99 6.94 3.78
CA ASN A 176 -22.64 8.25 3.70
C ASN A 176 -22.73 8.81 2.27
N GLU A 177 -21.78 8.43 1.39
CA GLU A 177 -21.85 8.77 -0.05
C GLU A 177 -22.89 7.93 -0.80
N GLY A 178 -23.50 6.93 -0.15
CA GLY A 178 -24.48 6.04 -0.75
C GLY A 178 -23.89 5.04 -1.73
N PHE A 179 -22.61 4.65 -1.50
CA PHE A 179 -21.92 3.69 -2.37
C PHE A 179 -22.27 2.24 -2.05
N VAL A 180 -22.83 1.97 -0.86
CA VAL A 180 -23.23 0.62 -0.45
C VAL A 180 -24.55 0.25 -1.10
N LYS A 181 -24.47 -0.61 -2.14
CA LYS A 181 -25.62 -1.13 -2.88
C LYS A 181 -25.50 -2.65 -3.01
N PRO A 182 -26.59 -3.37 -3.24
CA PRO A 182 -26.55 -4.80 -3.59
C PRO A 182 -25.69 -5.05 -4.84
N ASN A 183 -25.22 -6.28 -5.02
CA ASN A 183 -24.43 -6.74 -6.19
C ASN A 183 -23.20 -5.88 -6.51
N THR A 184 -22.60 -5.28 -5.49
CA THR A 184 -21.43 -4.40 -5.63
C THR A 184 -20.12 -5.16 -5.37
N CYS A 185 -19.11 -4.93 -6.23
CA CYS A 185 -17.74 -5.31 -5.95
C CYS A 185 -16.99 -4.16 -5.25
N PHE A 186 -16.72 -4.33 -3.97
CA PHE A 186 -15.94 -3.39 -3.17
C PHE A 186 -14.45 -3.71 -3.28
N ILE A 187 -13.66 -2.83 -3.89
CA ILE A 187 -12.26 -3.07 -4.24
C ILE A 187 -11.33 -2.27 -3.35
N GLU A 188 -10.56 -2.94 -2.48
CA GLU A 188 -9.46 -2.30 -1.75
C GLU A 188 -8.20 -2.28 -2.61
N LEU A 189 -7.84 -1.09 -3.08
CA LEU A 189 -6.66 -0.83 -3.91
C LEU A 189 -5.43 -0.64 -3.01
N GLY A 190 -4.45 -1.53 -3.11
CA GLY A 190 -3.31 -1.56 -2.20
C GLY A 190 -3.67 -2.08 -0.81
N ALA A 191 -4.38 -3.21 -0.74
CA ALA A 191 -4.99 -3.76 0.47
C ALA A 191 -4.01 -4.13 1.60
N GLY A 192 -2.71 -4.27 1.31
CA GLY A 192 -1.74 -4.66 2.30
C GLY A 192 -2.16 -5.94 3.05
N LYS A 193 -2.23 -5.88 4.37
CA LYS A 193 -2.69 -7.00 5.19
C LYS A 193 -4.21 -7.21 5.20
N GLY A 194 -5.01 -6.39 4.49
CA GLY A 194 -6.47 -6.51 4.39
C GLY A 194 -7.24 -6.12 5.65
N HIS A 195 -6.70 -5.18 6.45
CA HIS A 195 -7.41 -4.72 7.66
C HIS A 195 -8.70 -3.99 7.35
N LEU A 196 -8.69 -3.08 6.38
CA LEU A 196 -9.88 -2.32 6.02
C LEU A 196 -10.92 -3.22 5.34
N SER A 197 -10.49 -4.08 4.41
CA SER A 197 -11.39 -5.06 3.77
C SER A 197 -12.01 -6.05 4.75
N TYR A 198 -11.32 -6.38 5.85
CA TYR A 198 -11.90 -7.20 6.91
C TYR A 198 -13.16 -6.55 7.49
N TYR A 199 -13.09 -5.27 7.84
CA TYR A 199 -14.25 -4.54 8.38
C TYR A 199 -15.30 -4.25 7.31
N ALA A 200 -14.87 -3.95 6.07
CA ALA A 200 -15.74 -3.73 4.93
C ALA A 200 -16.61 -4.96 4.61
N TRP A 201 -16.01 -6.14 4.68
CA TRP A 201 -16.78 -7.38 4.49
C TRP A 201 -17.86 -7.56 5.55
N TRP A 202 -17.54 -7.32 6.81
CA TRP A 202 -18.52 -7.38 7.90
C TRP A 202 -19.63 -6.33 7.76
N ALA A 203 -19.28 -5.14 7.26
CA ALA A 203 -20.22 -4.03 7.11
C ALA A 203 -21.15 -4.19 5.89
N TRP A 204 -20.62 -4.70 4.75
CA TRP A 204 -21.30 -4.55 3.45
C TRP A 204 -21.54 -5.85 2.69
N CYS A 205 -20.83 -6.92 3.00
CA CYS A 205 -20.85 -8.13 2.16
C CYS A 205 -21.32 -9.39 2.85
N ARG A 206 -21.33 -9.42 4.19
CA ARG A 206 -21.63 -10.62 4.98
C ARG A 206 -23.00 -11.23 4.64
N ASP A 207 -24.03 -10.41 4.52
CA ASP A 207 -25.40 -10.84 4.35
C ASP A 207 -26.00 -10.36 3.01
N THR A 208 -25.12 -10.08 2.02
CA THR A 208 -25.50 -9.58 0.70
C THR A 208 -24.83 -10.38 -0.42
N ASN A 209 -25.26 -10.15 -1.66
CA ASN A 209 -24.61 -10.69 -2.87
C ASN A 209 -23.39 -9.84 -3.31
N SER A 210 -22.92 -8.93 -2.46
CA SER A 210 -21.76 -8.09 -2.74
C SER A 210 -20.44 -8.80 -2.44
N ASN A 211 -19.37 -8.37 -3.11
CA ASN A 211 -18.04 -8.97 -3.01
C ASN A 211 -17.02 -7.97 -2.46
N VAL A 212 -16.04 -8.46 -1.72
CA VAL A 212 -14.80 -7.70 -1.42
C VAL A 212 -13.65 -8.26 -2.21
N LEU A 213 -12.99 -7.41 -2.98
CA LEU A 213 -11.80 -7.72 -3.76
C LEU A 213 -10.58 -6.97 -3.20
N LEU A 214 -9.61 -7.71 -2.69
CA LEU A 214 -8.35 -7.17 -2.15
C LEU A 214 -7.26 -7.25 -3.21
N ILE A 215 -6.68 -6.12 -3.61
CA ILE A 215 -5.59 -6.08 -4.59
C ILE A 215 -4.32 -5.57 -3.92
N ASP A 216 -3.24 -6.35 -3.98
CA ASP A 216 -1.91 -5.94 -3.53
C ASP A 216 -0.81 -6.70 -4.27
N ARG A 217 0.27 -6.02 -4.65
CA ARG A 217 1.42 -6.64 -5.32
C ARG A 217 2.27 -7.50 -4.39
N ALA A 218 2.25 -7.20 -3.09
CA ALA A 218 3.14 -7.82 -2.13
C ALA A 218 2.59 -9.14 -1.60
N SER A 219 3.45 -10.16 -1.49
CA SER A 219 3.16 -11.36 -0.73
C SER A 219 3.44 -11.10 0.76
N LEU A 220 2.41 -10.75 1.51
CA LEU A 220 2.51 -10.43 2.92
C LEU A 220 2.24 -11.66 3.80
N ARG A 221 2.94 -11.76 4.94
CA ARG A 221 2.65 -12.73 6.02
C ARG A 221 1.62 -12.14 6.98
N HIS A 222 0.93 -13.00 7.72
CA HIS A 222 -0.06 -12.62 8.75
C HIS A 222 -1.16 -11.70 8.24
N LYS A 223 -1.80 -12.09 7.15
CA LYS A 223 -2.94 -11.38 6.57
C LYS A 223 -4.19 -11.56 7.41
N ARG A 224 -5.03 -10.52 7.47
CA ARG A 224 -6.35 -10.58 8.10
C ARG A 224 -7.34 -11.49 7.34
N ASP A 225 -7.06 -11.75 6.07
CA ASP A 225 -7.82 -12.67 5.23
C ASP A 225 -7.96 -14.07 5.86
N ASN A 226 -6.97 -14.52 6.64
CA ASN A 226 -7.07 -15.80 7.36
C ASN A 226 -8.26 -15.80 8.33
N LYS A 227 -8.50 -14.68 9.03
CA LYS A 227 -9.66 -14.55 9.93
C LYS A 227 -10.99 -14.51 9.16
N LEU A 228 -11.02 -13.89 7.96
CA LEU A 228 -12.20 -13.92 7.10
C LEU A 228 -12.52 -15.35 6.67
N ARG A 229 -11.51 -16.09 6.20
CA ARG A 229 -11.67 -17.50 5.83
C ARG A 229 -12.23 -18.36 6.98
N ASP A 230 -11.64 -18.25 8.17
CA ASP A 230 -12.05 -19.05 9.32
C ASP A 230 -13.50 -18.74 9.74
N ASN A 231 -13.93 -17.48 9.64
CA ASN A 231 -15.29 -17.07 9.94
C ASN A 231 -16.28 -17.55 8.87
N CYS A 232 -15.90 -17.50 7.60
CA CYS A 232 -16.74 -17.98 6.48
C CYS A 232 -16.94 -19.48 6.52
N LEU A 233 -15.90 -20.26 6.87
CA LEU A 233 -16.03 -21.71 7.05
C LEU A 233 -17.01 -22.06 8.16
N LYS A 234 -17.00 -21.35 9.29
CA LYS A 234 -17.97 -21.53 10.39
C LYS A 234 -19.40 -21.20 9.98
N THR A 235 -19.59 -20.14 9.19
CA THR A 235 -20.93 -19.74 8.71
C THR A 235 -21.48 -20.74 7.69
N ASN A 236 -20.63 -21.30 6.83
CA ASN A 236 -21.03 -22.33 5.85
C ASN A 236 -21.31 -23.69 6.52
N GLN A 237 -20.54 -24.10 7.52
CA GLN A 237 -20.84 -25.32 8.29
C GLN A 237 -22.22 -25.24 8.96
N ASN A 238 -22.61 -24.07 9.45
CA ASN A 238 -23.94 -23.87 10.03
C ASN A 238 -25.06 -23.84 8.97
N LYS A 239 -24.75 -23.52 7.69
CA LYS A 239 -25.71 -23.59 6.58
C LYS A 239 -25.78 -24.98 5.94
N ILE A 240 -24.69 -25.72 5.86
CA ILE A 240 -24.63 -27.08 5.30
C ILE A 240 -25.37 -28.09 6.20
N ASN A 241 -25.46 -27.84 7.49
CA ASN A 241 -26.33 -28.62 8.38
C ASN A 241 -27.84 -28.36 8.15
N ALA A 242 -28.18 -27.47 7.20
CA ALA A 242 -29.58 -27.10 6.91
C ALA A 242 -30.06 -27.43 5.48
N THR A 243 -29.17 -27.80 4.53
CA THR A 243 -29.57 -28.17 3.16
C THR A 243 -28.50 -29.02 2.43
N ASP A 244 -28.99 -29.96 1.63
CA ASP A 244 -28.37 -31.06 0.91
C ASP A 244 -27.10 -30.78 0.09
N GLN A 245 -26.32 -31.89 -0.01
CA GLN A 245 -25.13 -32.07 -0.86
C GLN A 245 -25.49 -32.04 -2.34
N ASN A 246 -24.76 -31.23 -3.12
CA ASN A 246 -24.33 -31.46 -4.51
C ASN A 246 -24.15 -30.13 -5.27
N GLU A 247 -22.92 -29.65 -5.38
CA GLU A 247 -22.47 -28.85 -6.51
C GLU A 247 -20.95 -29.04 -6.75
N PRO A 248 -20.50 -29.04 -8.03
CA PRO A 248 -19.15 -29.42 -8.41
C PRO A 248 -18.11 -28.32 -8.16
N ASP A 249 -16.89 -28.74 -7.87
CA ASP A 249 -15.70 -27.90 -7.71
C ASP A 249 -15.36 -27.17 -9.01
N ASP A 250 -15.48 -25.84 -9.02
CA ASP A 250 -15.02 -25.00 -10.12
C ASP A 250 -13.51 -24.79 -10.10
N GLU A 251 -12.88 -25.09 -11.23
CA GLU A 251 -11.46 -24.90 -11.53
C GLU A 251 -11.05 -23.42 -11.53
N TRP A 252 -10.56 -22.94 -10.39
CA TRP A 252 -9.84 -21.68 -10.34
C TRP A 252 -8.35 -21.95 -10.05
N GLY A 253 -7.47 -21.47 -10.92
CA GLY A 253 -6.05 -21.64 -10.78
C GLY A 253 -5.51 -21.25 -9.40
N GLU A 254 -4.54 -22.02 -8.87
CA GLU A 254 -3.94 -22.00 -7.52
C GLU A 254 -3.37 -20.66 -7.01
N SER A 255 -3.53 -19.55 -7.73
CA SER A 255 -3.07 -18.21 -7.29
C SER A 255 -4.15 -17.38 -6.58
N SER A 256 -5.43 -17.76 -6.65
CA SER A 256 -6.52 -17.13 -5.92
C SER A 256 -6.86 -17.96 -4.70
N ILE A 257 -6.52 -17.48 -3.51
CA ILE A 257 -6.92 -18.11 -2.26
C ILE A 257 -8.44 -17.89 -2.14
N LYS A 258 -9.23 -18.94 -2.36
CA LYS A 258 -10.69 -18.94 -2.17
C LYS A 258 -10.98 -18.75 -0.67
N TYR A 259 -11.52 -17.61 -0.34
CA TYR A 259 -12.24 -17.39 0.92
C TYR A 259 -13.71 -17.45 0.60
N SER A 260 -14.66 -17.52 1.45
CA SER A 260 -16.08 -17.59 1.08
C SER A 260 -16.37 -17.11 -0.36
N ASN A 261 -17.46 -17.47 -0.95
CA ASN A 261 -17.78 -17.14 -2.36
C ASN A 261 -17.76 -15.63 -2.68
N ASN A 262 -17.59 -14.74 -1.68
CA ASN A 262 -17.62 -13.28 -1.84
C ASN A 262 -16.40 -12.51 -1.29
N VAL A 263 -15.29 -13.20 -0.98
CA VAL A 263 -14.02 -12.54 -0.61
C VAL A 263 -12.91 -13.03 -1.54
N HIS A 264 -12.32 -12.12 -2.29
CA HIS A 264 -11.28 -12.44 -3.27
C HIS A 264 -10.01 -11.63 -2.99
N ARG A 265 -8.84 -12.27 -3.11
CA ARG A 265 -7.57 -11.57 -3.06
C ARG A 265 -6.77 -11.84 -4.33
N LEU A 266 -6.37 -10.75 -4.99
CA LEU A 266 -5.44 -10.80 -6.12
C LEU A 266 -4.05 -10.32 -5.69
N ARG A 267 -3.04 -11.12 -6.03
CA ARG A 267 -1.66 -10.69 -5.98
C ARG A 267 -1.29 -10.11 -7.34
N ALA A 268 -1.54 -8.81 -7.51
CA ALA A 268 -1.31 -8.11 -8.77
C ALA A 268 -0.72 -6.73 -8.54
N ASP A 269 0.12 -6.26 -9.48
CA ASP A 269 0.48 -4.85 -9.56
C ASP A 269 -0.63 -4.11 -10.32
N LEU A 270 -1.10 -3.00 -9.76
CA LEU A 270 -2.15 -2.17 -10.36
C LEU A 270 -1.75 -1.66 -11.75
N ALA A 271 -0.45 -1.48 -12.01
CA ALA A 271 0.04 -1.10 -13.34
C ALA A 271 -0.27 -2.16 -14.42
N ASN A 272 -0.44 -3.43 -14.02
CA ASN A 272 -0.58 -4.57 -14.92
C ASN A 272 -1.95 -5.24 -14.87
N LEU A 273 -2.92 -4.66 -14.15
CA LEU A 273 -4.21 -5.29 -13.89
C LEU A 273 -5.29 -4.80 -14.86
N ALA A 274 -5.80 -5.68 -15.70
CA ALA A 274 -7.01 -5.49 -16.49
C ALA A 274 -8.24 -5.84 -15.64
N LEU A 275 -8.77 -4.88 -14.92
CA LEU A 275 -9.78 -5.07 -13.88
C LEU A 275 -11.10 -5.62 -14.45
N GLU A 276 -11.45 -5.26 -15.68
CA GLU A 276 -12.61 -5.76 -16.42
C GLU A 276 -12.56 -7.27 -16.68
N ARG A 277 -11.40 -7.89 -16.60
CA ARG A 277 -11.25 -9.35 -16.77
C ARG A 277 -11.35 -10.12 -15.47
N VAL A 278 -11.37 -9.43 -14.34
CA VAL A 278 -11.49 -10.08 -13.02
C VAL A 278 -12.90 -10.62 -12.84
N PRO A 279 -13.08 -11.92 -12.58
CA PRO A 279 -14.41 -12.53 -12.50
C PRO A 279 -15.34 -11.88 -11.49
N ALA A 280 -14.89 -11.54 -10.29
CA ALA A 280 -15.69 -10.86 -9.28
C ALA A 280 -16.21 -9.48 -9.76
N VAL A 281 -15.43 -8.75 -10.56
CA VAL A 281 -15.83 -7.47 -11.15
C VAL A 281 -16.81 -7.67 -12.30
N ARG A 282 -16.60 -8.71 -13.12
CA ARG A 282 -17.51 -9.04 -14.22
C ARG A 282 -18.90 -9.43 -13.72
N ALA A 283 -18.95 -10.21 -12.65
CA ALA A 283 -20.19 -10.70 -12.07
C ALA A 283 -20.99 -9.61 -11.30
N SER A 284 -20.36 -8.51 -10.94
CA SER A 284 -21.01 -7.44 -10.17
C SER A 284 -21.67 -6.40 -11.07
N GLU A 285 -22.76 -5.79 -10.58
CA GLU A 285 -23.47 -4.71 -11.26
C GLU A 285 -22.81 -3.36 -11.03
N ALA A 286 -22.24 -3.15 -9.84
CA ALA A 286 -21.58 -1.93 -9.46
C ALA A 286 -20.15 -2.21 -8.91
N VAL A 287 -19.29 -1.21 -9.01
CA VAL A 287 -17.93 -1.22 -8.50
C VAL A 287 -17.69 -0.01 -7.62
N VAL A 288 -17.11 -0.22 -6.44
CA VAL A 288 -16.68 0.83 -5.53
C VAL A 288 -15.22 0.62 -5.19
N GLY A 289 -14.39 1.62 -5.51
CA GLY A 289 -12.96 1.61 -5.15
C GLY A 289 -12.70 2.34 -3.84
N TYR A 290 -11.93 1.73 -2.95
CA TYR A 290 -11.50 2.38 -1.73
C TYR A 290 -10.05 2.04 -1.37
N ALA A 291 -9.40 2.95 -0.64
CA ALA A 291 -8.02 2.73 -0.19
C ALA A 291 -7.72 3.55 1.07
N LYS A 292 -6.92 2.97 1.97
CA LYS A 292 -6.50 3.68 3.19
C LYS A 292 -5.11 4.32 3.07
N HIS A 293 -4.18 3.72 2.39
CA HIS A 293 -2.81 4.20 2.21
C HIS A 293 -2.28 3.81 0.82
N LEU A 294 -2.80 4.47 -0.20
CA LEU A 294 -2.36 4.26 -1.56
C LEU A 294 -1.17 5.19 -1.86
N CYS A 295 0.02 4.61 -1.99
CA CYS A 295 1.27 5.37 -1.97
C CYS A 295 1.72 5.83 -3.36
N GLY A 296 1.87 7.15 -3.52
CA GLY A 296 2.53 7.76 -4.67
C GLY A 296 1.91 7.36 -6.01
N VAL A 297 2.73 6.87 -6.94
CA VAL A 297 2.32 6.45 -8.28
C VAL A 297 1.25 5.35 -8.30
N ALA A 298 1.17 4.54 -7.23
CA ALA A 298 0.13 3.52 -7.13
C ALA A 298 -1.29 4.12 -7.11
N THR A 299 -1.45 5.38 -6.67
CA THR A 299 -2.72 6.11 -6.78
C THR A 299 -3.12 6.32 -8.24
N ASP A 300 -2.16 6.67 -9.08
CA ASP A 300 -2.41 6.95 -10.50
C ASP A 300 -2.70 5.64 -11.27
N TYR A 301 -1.96 4.57 -11.00
CA TYR A 301 -2.27 3.25 -11.55
C TYR A 301 -3.63 2.72 -11.09
N ALA A 302 -4.00 2.92 -9.82
CA ALA A 302 -5.30 2.54 -9.31
C ALA A 302 -6.44 3.30 -9.99
N LEU A 303 -6.28 4.61 -10.16
CA LEU A 303 -7.27 5.43 -10.86
C LEU A 303 -7.42 4.98 -12.32
N ARG A 304 -6.32 4.79 -13.09
CA ARG A 304 -6.42 4.26 -14.45
C ARG A 304 -7.06 2.89 -14.49
N CYS A 305 -6.67 2.00 -13.59
CA CYS A 305 -7.21 0.64 -13.51
C CYS A 305 -8.72 0.65 -13.30
N ILE A 306 -9.21 1.42 -12.34
CA ILE A 306 -10.65 1.43 -11.99
C ILE A 306 -11.49 2.30 -12.93
N THR A 307 -10.88 3.26 -13.63
CA THR A 307 -11.57 4.10 -14.63
C THR A 307 -11.31 3.63 -16.05
N SER A 308 -10.77 2.43 -16.26
CA SER A 308 -10.62 1.84 -17.60
C SER A 308 -11.99 1.69 -18.28
N THR A 309 -12.03 1.79 -19.60
CA THR A 309 -13.29 1.75 -20.39
C THR A 309 -14.13 0.52 -20.11
N GLY A 310 -13.51 -0.63 -19.81
CA GLY A 310 -14.22 -1.87 -19.48
C GLY A 310 -14.86 -1.92 -18.08
N VAL A 311 -14.56 -0.96 -17.20
CA VAL A 311 -15.08 -0.92 -15.82
C VAL A 311 -15.83 0.37 -15.53
N LEU A 312 -15.49 1.48 -16.20
CA LEU A 312 -15.93 2.84 -15.91
C LEU A 312 -17.46 2.97 -15.72
N ASP A 313 -18.24 2.28 -16.53
CA ASP A 313 -19.70 2.34 -16.46
C ASP A 313 -20.29 1.67 -15.22
N LYS A 314 -19.53 0.72 -14.63
CA LYS A 314 -19.92 0.06 -13.38
C LYS A 314 -19.47 0.83 -12.13
N VAL A 315 -18.54 1.78 -12.27
CA VAL A 315 -17.97 2.50 -11.10
C VAL A 315 -19.01 3.48 -10.56
N SER A 316 -19.54 3.17 -9.39
CA SER A 316 -20.48 4.05 -8.69
C SER A 316 -19.78 5.06 -7.77
N GLY A 317 -18.60 4.74 -7.23
CA GLY A 317 -17.90 5.63 -6.33
C GLY A 317 -16.46 5.24 -5.99
N LEU A 318 -15.71 6.24 -5.52
CA LEU A 318 -14.32 6.11 -5.08
C LEU A 318 -14.12 6.85 -3.75
N ALA A 319 -13.39 6.22 -2.82
CA ALA A 319 -12.96 6.81 -1.55
C ALA A 319 -11.48 6.48 -1.29
N LEU A 320 -10.56 7.35 -1.72
CA LEU A 320 -9.12 7.07 -1.75
C LEU A 320 -8.36 8.01 -0.81
N ALA A 321 -7.90 7.51 0.34
CA ALA A 321 -6.98 8.24 1.21
C ALA A 321 -5.56 8.10 0.67
N THR A 322 -5.04 9.18 0.08
CA THR A 322 -3.75 9.24 -0.59
C THR A 322 -2.60 9.46 0.40
N CYS A 323 -1.41 8.97 0.05
CA CYS A 323 -0.21 9.21 0.84
C CYS A 323 1.07 9.18 0.00
N CYS A 324 2.23 9.48 0.61
CA CYS A 324 3.56 9.33 0.01
C CYS A 324 3.71 9.97 -1.38
N HIS A 325 3.17 11.18 -1.60
CA HIS A 325 3.19 11.89 -2.88
C HIS A 325 4.60 12.09 -3.46
N HIS A 326 5.65 12.07 -2.63
CA HIS A 326 7.04 12.12 -3.08
C HIS A 326 7.47 10.92 -3.94
N ARG A 327 6.65 9.84 -3.95
CA ARG A 327 6.84 8.65 -4.80
C ARG A 327 6.02 8.71 -6.09
N CYS A 328 5.40 9.83 -6.41
CA CYS A 328 4.78 10.04 -7.71
C CYS A 328 5.85 10.21 -8.78
N GLU A 329 5.52 9.78 -9.99
CA GLU A 329 6.34 9.89 -11.20
C GLU A 329 5.55 10.71 -12.20
N ARG A 330 6.18 11.75 -12.83
CA ARG A 330 5.50 12.67 -13.73
C ARG A 330 4.78 11.95 -14.86
N ALA A 331 5.48 11.07 -15.54
CA ALA A 331 4.97 10.32 -16.68
C ALA A 331 3.71 9.49 -16.36
N ALA A 332 3.64 8.95 -15.14
CA ALA A 332 2.50 8.15 -14.70
C ALA A 332 1.41 8.96 -14.01
N CYS A 333 1.69 10.21 -13.59
CA CYS A 333 0.79 10.98 -12.74
C CYS A 333 -0.38 11.58 -13.55
N LEU A 334 -1.60 11.21 -13.19
CA LEU A 334 -2.83 11.71 -13.82
C LEU A 334 -3.07 13.21 -13.58
N ALA A 335 -2.44 13.76 -12.54
CA ALA A 335 -2.51 15.19 -12.27
C ALA A 335 -1.67 16.04 -13.25
N SER A 336 -0.72 15.46 -14.00
CA SER A 336 0.21 16.22 -14.82
C SER A 336 -0.51 17.05 -15.90
N ARG A 337 -1.40 16.44 -16.67
CA ARG A 337 -2.17 17.12 -17.73
C ARG A 337 -3.13 18.19 -17.19
N PRO A 338 -3.99 17.91 -16.18
CA PRO A 338 -4.83 18.97 -15.61
C PRO A 338 -4.05 20.13 -15.01
N LEU A 339 -2.93 19.86 -14.32
CA LEU A 339 -2.09 20.92 -13.74
C LEU A 339 -1.33 21.72 -14.80
N GLN A 340 -0.98 21.10 -15.92
CA GLN A 340 -0.41 21.81 -17.07
C GLN A 340 -1.40 22.86 -17.60
N GLY A 341 -2.68 22.52 -17.70
CA GLY A 341 -3.75 23.48 -18.04
C GLY A 341 -3.89 24.62 -17.03
N LEU A 342 -3.40 24.47 -15.82
CA LEU A 342 -3.34 25.51 -14.79
C LEU A 342 -1.99 26.24 -14.72
N GLY A 343 -1.08 26.00 -15.65
CA GLY A 343 0.21 26.68 -15.77
C GLY A 343 1.37 26.02 -15.00
N ILE A 344 1.24 24.75 -14.57
CA ILE A 344 2.34 23.92 -14.04
C ILE A 344 2.89 23.10 -15.22
N ASP A 345 3.93 23.57 -15.86
CA ASP A 345 4.57 22.86 -16.97
C ASP A 345 5.38 21.62 -16.48
N ALA A 346 6.06 20.93 -17.40
CA ALA A 346 6.78 19.69 -17.08
C ALA A 346 7.95 19.91 -16.10
N GLU A 347 8.67 21.02 -16.23
CA GLU A 347 9.77 21.38 -15.32
C GLU A 347 9.24 21.74 -13.93
N ASP A 348 8.23 22.61 -13.89
CA ASP A 348 7.53 22.99 -12.68
C ASP A 348 7.00 21.76 -11.93
N PHE A 349 6.47 20.76 -12.67
CA PHE A 349 5.93 19.53 -12.10
C PHE A 349 7.02 18.68 -11.39
N ASN A 350 8.22 18.58 -11.98
CA ASN A 350 9.34 17.90 -11.37
C ASN A 350 9.80 18.59 -10.07
N VAL A 351 9.80 19.93 -10.05
CA VAL A 351 10.05 20.70 -8.82
C VAL A 351 8.94 20.48 -7.79
N LEU A 352 7.67 20.50 -8.21
CA LEU A 352 6.50 20.21 -7.38
C LEU A 352 6.65 18.86 -6.66
N LEU A 353 7.03 17.78 -7.39
CA LEU A 353 7.28 16.47 -6.80
C LEU A 353 8.43 16.48 -5.77
N GLY A 354 9.40 17.36 -5.91
CA GLY A 354 10.45 17.59 -4.92
C GLY A 354 9.91 18.25 -3.65
N VAL A 355 9.12 19.30 -3.84
CA VAL A 355 8.55 20.12 -2.75
C VAL A 355 7.53 19.35 -1.90
N VAL A 356 6.75 18.42 -2.47
CA VAL A 356 5.79 17.61 -1.69
C VAL A 356 6.44 16.82 -0.56
N SER A 357 7.74 16.49 -0.66
CA SER A 357 8.47 15.79 0.40
C SER A 357 8.55 16.60 1.71
N TRP A 358 8.45 17.92 1.64
CA TRP A 358 8.50 18.81 2.82
C TRP A 358 7.31 18.63 3.76
N ALA A 359 6.19 18.12 3.26
CA ALA A 359 5.00 17.88 4.08
C ALA A 359 5.17 16.81 5.16
N THR A 360 6.03 15.82 4.91
CA THR A 360 6.12 14.63 5.77
C THR A 360 7.55 14.26 6.15
N CYS A 361 8.54 14.70 5.37
CA CYS A 361 9.93 14.29 5.50
C CYS A 361 10.85 15.43 5.97
N GLY A 362 10.31 16.49 6.57
CA GLY A 362 11.04 17.72 6.87
C GLY A 362 12.37 17.53 7.60
N ASP A 363 12.48 16.54 8.50
CA ASP A 363 13.71 16.20 9.24
C ASP A 363 14.03 14.69 9.29
N GLY A 364 13.25 13.88 8.60
CA GLY A 364 13.40 12.40 8.61
C GLY A 364 12.99 11.73 9.92
N ARG A 365 12.49 12.47 10.92
CA ARG A 365 12.10 11.91 12.20
C ARG A 365 10.67 11.37 12.18
N SER A 366 10.42 10.30 12.94
CA SER A 366 9.06 9.82 13.19
C SER A 366 8.24 10.85 13.97
N ARG A 367 6.91 10.78 13.87
CA ARG A 367 6.00 11.68 14.61
C ARG A 367 6.26 11.66 16.12
N ASP A 368 6.56 10.51 16.69
CA ASP A 368 6.81 10.35 18.13
C ASP A 368 8.20 10.90 18.51
N ALA A 369 9.19 10.81 17.60
CA ALA A 369 10.50 11.44 17.78
C ALA A 369 10.44 12.98 17.69
N ARG A 370 9.51 13.56 16.93
CA ARG A 370 9.29 15.01 16.84
C ARG A 370 8.65 15.61 18.10
N LYS A 371 7.91 14.81 18.86
CA LYS A 371 7.29 15.25 20.14
C LYS A 371 8.25 15.26 21.32
N ARG A 372 9.43 14.62 21.20
CA ARG A 372 10.45 14.67 22.24
C ARG A 372 11.21 15.98 22.14
N PRO A 373 11.36 16.77 23.23
CA PRO A 373 12.24 17.92 23.25
C PRO A 373 13.64 17.47 22.79
N LEU A 374 14.32 18.31 22.01
CA LEU A 374 15.73 18.10 21.67
C LEU A 374 16.51 18.15 22.99
N ALA A 375 16.86 16.98 23.54
CA ALA A 375 17.87 16.91 24.58
C ALA A 375 19.16 17.46 23.97
N ASP A 376 19.75 18.42 24.65
CA ASP A 376 21.00 19.11 24.31
C ASP A 376 22.08 18.06 23.99
N SER A 377 22.26 17.71 22.75
CA SER A 377 23.38 16.87 22.27
C SER A 377 24.48 17.80 21.76
N ARG A 378 25.17 18.42 22.70
CA ARG A 378 26.57 18.80 22.48
C ARG A 378 27.36 17.52 22.34
N THR A 379 28.13 17.46 21.26
CA THR A 379 29.14 16.45 20.87
C THR A 379 28.64 15.42 19.84
N HIS A 380 28.85 15.74 18.61
CA HIS A 380 29.66 15.11 17.58
C HIS A 380 29.50 15.87 16.26
N THR A 381 30.27 16.94 16.16
CA THR A 381 30.51 17.65 14.91
C THR A 381 31.31 16.72 13.98
N ARG A 382 30.63 15.99 13.13
CA ARG A 382 31.25 15.47 11.94
C ARG A 382 31.14 16.53 10.85
N THR A 383 32.08 17.43 10.88
CA THR A 383 32.36 18.41 9.82
C THR A 383 32.66 17.65 8.52
N GLN A 384 31.65 17.35 7.73
CA GLN A 384 31.86 17.19 6.30
C GLN A 384 31.68 18.58 5.69
N THR A 385 32.79 19.28 5.55
CA THR A 385 32.96 20.38 4.59
C THR A 385 32.73 19.82 3.20
N ARG A 386 31.47 19.87 2.76
CA ARG A 386 31.13 19.67 1.36
C ARG A 386 31.31 21.02 0.70
N ALA A 387 32.34 21.12 -0.15
CA ALA A 387 32.64 22.28 -0.95
C ALA A 387 31.36 22.83 -1.61
N GLU A 388 31.14 24.13 -1.48
CA GLU A 388 30.14 24.87 -2.24
C GLU A 388 30.56 24.77 -3.72
N VAL A 389 29.79 24.07 -4.50
CA VAL A 389 29.91 24.09 -5.95
C VAL A 389 29.20 25.38 -6.38
N THR A 390 29.95 26.41 -6.61
CA THR A 390 29.54 27.57 -7.40
C THR A 390 29.95 27.26 -8.83
N ASP A 391 28.96 27.03 -9.70
CA ASP A 391 29.23 27.09 -11.12
C ASP A 391 29.48 28.55 -11.52
N ASP A 392 30.28 28.77 -12.55
CA ASP A 392 30.89 30.05 -12.97
C ASP A 392 29.91 31.20 -13.32
N ASP A 393 28.58 30.94 -13.30
CA ASP A 393 27.51 31.90 -13.61
C ASP A 393 26.82 32.53 -12.39
N GLY A 394 27.28 32.28 -11.17
CA GLY A 394 26.73 32.89 -9.95
C GLY A 394 25.31 32.48 -9.58
N GLU A 395 24.76 31.43 -10.18
CA GLU A 395 23.44 30.91 -9.85
C GLU A 395 23.47 30.10 -8.52
N ASN A 396 22.63 30.47 -7.58
CA ASN A 396 22.42 29.74 -6.33
C ASN A 396 21.53 28.52 -6.57
N TYR A 397 22.03 27.32 -6.32
CA TYR A 397 21.29 26.06 -6.44
C TYR A 397 20.77 25.57 -5.09
N GLY A 398 19.61 24.90 -5.15
CA GLY A 398 19.06 24.18 -4.01
C GLY A 398 18.25 25.03 -3.02
N THR A 399 17.86 24.40 -1.94
CA THR A 399 16.90 24.96 -0.98
C THR A 399 17.53 25.63 0.25
N LYS A 400 18.85 25.58 0.41
CA LYS A 400 19.53 26.12 1.61
C LYS A 400 19.37 27.64 1.75
N ASN A 401 19.39 28.36 0.64
CA ASN A 401 19.30 29.82 0.58
C ASN A 401 17.88 30.37 0.46
N LEU A 402 16.84 29.50 0.51
CA LEU A 402 15.43 29.94 0.51
C LEU A 402 14.99 30.63 1.79
N ASN A 403 15.82 30.66 2.84
CA ASN A 403 15.49 31.22 4.16
C ASN A 403 14.08 30.85 4.69
N LEU A 404 13.60 29.63 4.35
CA LEU A 404 12.32 29.15 4.78
C LEU A 404 12.45 28.36 6.09
N SER A 405 11.68 28.76 7.11
CA SER A 405 11.54 27.98 8.33
C SER A 405 10.98 26.58 8.01
N GLN A 406 11.21 25.62 8.90
CA GLN A 406 10.67 24.26 8.74
C GLN A 406 9.14 24.29 8.64
N GLU A 407 8.47 25.06 9.46
CA GLU A 407 7.01 25.23 9.45
C GLU A 407 6.53 25.73 8.08
N ARG A 408 7.21 26.75 7.51
CA ARG A 408 6.88 27.28 6.18
C ARG A 408 7.05 26.22 5.09
N ARG A 409 8.11 25.41 5.16
CA ARG A 409 8.32 24.27 4.24
C ARG A 409 7.20 23.23 4.35
N GLU A 410 6.79 22.88 5.58
CA GLU A 410 5.69 21.94 5.80
C GLU A 410 4.37 22.45 5.21
N ILE A 411 4.06 23.74 5.36
CA ILE A 411 2.87 24.37 4.77
C ILE A 411 2.93 24.27 3.25
N ILE A 412 4.04 24.66 2.63
CA ILE A 412 4.23 24.62 1.18
C ILE A 412 4.11 23.16 0.69
N GLY A 413 4.75 22.22 1.35
CA GLY A 413 4.67 20.79 1.01
C GLY A 413 3.24 20.24 1.09
N LYS A 414 2.46 20.65 2.11
CA LYS A 414 1.04 20.27 2.23
C LYS A 414 0.20 20.86 1.09
N ARG A 415 0.41 22.12 0.72
CA ARG A 415 -0.25 22.76 -0.40
C ARG A 415 0.07 22.05 -1.71
N ALA A 416 1.33 21.71 -1.94
CA ALA A 416 1.78 20.96 -3.10
C ALA A 416 1.13 19.56 -3.20
N LYS A 417 1.03 18.82 -2.09
CA LYS A 417 0.29 17.54 -2.04
C LYS A 417 -1.17 17.71 -2.44
N MET A 418 -1.84 18.71 -1.87
CA MET A 418 -3.26 18.96 -2.16
C MET A 418 -3.47 19.35 -3.64
N LEU A 419 -2.53 20.05 -4.26
CA LEU A 419 -2.58 20.34 -5.69
C LEU A 419 -2.45 19.10 -6.56
N LEU A 420 -1.57 18.15 -6.19
CA LEU A 420 -1.49 16.87 -6.90
C LEU A 420 -2.80 16.10 -6.81
N ASP A 421 -3.40 16.02 -5.62
CA ASP A 421 -4.67 15.34 -5.46
C ASP A 421 -5.82 16.11 -6.15
N TRP A 422 -5.74 17.42 -6.18
CA TRP A 422 -6.67 18.25 -6.98
C TRP A 422 -6.58 17.98 -8.47
N GLY A 423 -5.38 17.82 -9.02
CA GLY A 423 -5.20 17.40 -10.41
C GLY A 423 -5.86 16.05 -10.71
N ARG A 424 -5.79 15.09 -9.75
CA ARG A 424 -6.51 13.80 -9.86
C ARG A 424 -8.03 13.97 -9.78
N VAL A 425 -8.51 14.90 -8.95
CA VAL A 425 -9.94 15.28 -8.91
C VAL A 425 -10.39 15.85 -10.25
N LEU A 426 -9.60 16.73 -10.88
CA LEU A 426 -9.91 17.28 -12.20
C LEU A 426 -9.99 16.16 -13.26
N TYR A 427 -9.03 15.23 -13.25
CA TYR A 427 -9.08 14.05 -14.12
C TYR A 427 -10.38 13.25 -13.94
N LEU A 428 -10.82 13.00 -12.71
CA LEU A 428 -12.07 12.28 -12.45
C LEU A 428 -13.30 13.06 -12.90
N LYS A 429 -13.29 14.38 -12.79
CA LYS A 429 -14.36 15.25 -13.31
C LYS A 429 -14.49 15.16 -14.84
N GLU A 430 -13.36 15.10 -15.55
CA GLU A 430 -13.35 14.89 -17.01
C GLU A 430 -14.00 13.54 -17.41
N LEU A 431 -13.96 12.54 -16.52
CA LEU A 431 -14.60 11.23 -16.71
C LEU A 431 -16.06 11.16 -16.23
N GLY A 432 -16.67 12.30 -15.88
CA GLY A 432 -18.08 12.37 -15.45
C GLY A 432 -18.32 11.97 -13.99
N PHE A 433 -17.35 12.23 -13.11
CA PHE A 433 -17.56 12.08 -11.67
C PHE A 433 -17.78 13.45 -11.00
N ASP A 434 -18.72 13.50 -10.04
CA ASP A 434 -18.68 14.53 -9.01
C ASP A 434 -17.56 14.17 -8.03
N ALA A 435 -16.41 14.82 -8.23
CA ALA A 435 -15.18 14.51 -7.49
C ALA A 435 -14.73 15.72 -6.67
N ARG A 436 -14.24 15.45 -5.43
CA ARG A 436 -13.79 16.46 -4.49
C ARG A 436 -12.73 15.93 -3.52
N LEU A 437 -12.02 16.84 -2.89
CA LEU A 437 -11.15 16.54 -1.74
C LEU A 437 -11.92 16.78 -0.45
N VAL A 438 -11.67 15.92 0.56
CA VAL A 438 -12.22 16.08 1.90
C VAL A 438 -11.16 15.72 2.94
N TYR A 439 -11.24 16.34 4.12
CA TYR A 439 -10.53 15.83 5.30
C TYR A 439 -11.39 14.76 5.96
N TYR A 440 -10.98 13.48 5.84
CA TYR A 440 -11.76 12.37 6.38
C TYR A 440 -11.50 12.08 7.85
N VAL A 441 -10.34 12.49 8.39
CA VAL A 441 -9.98 12.46 9.82
C VAL A 441 -9.25 13.74 10.22
N SER A 442 -9.23 14.06 11.52
CA SER A 442 -8.42 15.15 12.05
C SER A 442 -6.93 14.92 11.82
N SER A 443 -6.15 16.00 11.65
CA SER A 443 -4.69 15.96 11.57
C SER A 443 -4.04 15.38 12.83
N THR A 444 -4.74 15.36 13.97
CA THR A 444 -4.29 14.70 15.21
C THR A 444 -4.29 13.16 15.06
N VAL A 445 -5.21 12.62 14.28
CA VAL A 445 -5.28 11.17 13.99
C VAL A 445 -4.25 10.78 12.91
N SER A 446 -4.17 11.55 11.83
CA SER A 446 -3.22 11.30 10.74
C SER A 446 -2.81 12.59 10.05
N LEU A 447 -1.54 12.75 9.71
CA LEU A 447 -1.08 13.84 8.83
C LEU A 447 -1.48 13.57 7.36
N GLU A 448 -1.72 12.33 7.01
CA GLU A 448 -2.29 11.88 5.73
C GLU A 448 -3.81 11.75 5.89
N ASN A 449 -4.48 12.90 6.00
CA ASN A 449 -5.89 12.99 6.34
C ASN A 449 -6.80 13.46 5.19
N VAL A 450 -6.24 13.63 4.00
CA VAL A 450 -6.99 13.98 2.80
C VAL A 450 -7.46 12.73 2.08
N CYS A 451 -8.71 12.75 1.62
CA CYS A 451 -9.32 11.70 0.82
C CYS A 451 -9.89 12.28 -0.47
N ILE A 452 -9.64 11.62 -1.60
CA ILE A 452 -10.33 11.86 -2.87
C ILE A 452 -11.66 11.10 -2.79
N LEU A 453 -12.76 11.82 -2.87
CA LEU A 453 -14.09 11.28 -3.05
C LEU A 453 -14.57 11.54 -4.46
N ALA A 454 -15.13 10.54 -5.11
CA ALA A 454 -15.75 10.68 -6.42
C ALA A 454 -17.00 9.82 -6.53
N LYS A 455 -18.09 10.41 -6.98
CA LYS A 455 -19.37 9.76 -7.25
C LYS A 455 -19.67 9.88 -8.73
N LYS A 456 -20.01 8.76 -9.39
CA LYS A 456 -20.40 8.80 -10.80
C LYS A 456 -21.69 9.62 -10.93
N ILE A 457 -21.69 10.58 -11.86
CA ILE A 457 -22.88 11.32 -12.23
C ILE A 457 -23.70 10.42 -13.16
N SER A 458 -24.95 10.19 -12.78
CA SER A 458 -25.91 9.35 -13.54
C SER A 458 -26.25 9.97 -14.87
#